data_a19dd8d250e7ca5f2046bed5f120668f
#
_entry.id   a19dd8d250e7ca5f2046bed5f120668f
#
_cell.length_a   1.000
_cell.length_b   1.000
_cell.length_c   1.000
_cell.angle_alpha   90.00
_cell.angle_beta   90.00
_cell.angle_gamma   90.00
#
_symmetry.space_group_name_H-M   'P 1'
#
loop_
_entity.id
_entity.type
_entity.pdbx_description
1 polymer ?
#
loop_
_entity_poly.entity_id
_entity_poly.type
_entity_poly.pdbx_seq_one_letter_code
_entity_poly.pdbx_strand_id
1 'polypeptide(L)'
;MSLRFLGVYPNRITLRLGRLPKNANLIMKDLKFLLAYTVPLSAYLSFDSTGIWTYSAVIYAFVILPVLDLVAGGSASNLDNDTAVKKNRMWIFDAMLYANVPIVFGLMAFFFFQVHTQTYATFEVVGLLLSAGILLATNGINVAHELGHRAELLARLVSKLLYMPCLYMHFFIEHNFGHHMNVATPEDGATARYNQTVYGFWFTSVTKQYINAWRLQAKLLKRQKLSFLSPKNDMLWYHLIQPAYLGVVWYVFSFETMVFALGAGVLAFLFLESINYIEHYGLLRHKLESGRYERVQPYHSWNSNSHIGRIVLYELTRHSDHHFKSAKKYQVLNSHAETPTLPLGYPASILLSLVPPLWFYVMNPRVPAQMKPQLAHD
;
A
#
# COMPACT_ATOMS: atom_id res chain seq x y z
N MET A 1 -83.96 27.75 -0.32
CA MET A 1 -83.18 27.58 -1.55
C MET A 1 -81.70 27.89 -1.17
N SER A 2 -80.89 26.86 -0.82
CA SER A 2 -79.57 26.97 -0.24
C SER A 2 -78.55 26.46 -1.25
N LEU A 3 -77.72 27.34 -1.76
CA LEU A 3 -76.54 27.01 -2.63
C LEU A 3 -75.33 26.71 -1.77
N ARG A 4 -74.88 25.43 -1.81
CA ARG A 4 -73.65 24.99 -1.25
C ARG A 4 -72.51 25.27 -2.24
N PHE A 5 -71.53 26.08 -1.85
CA PHE A 5 -70.24 26.25 -2.54
C PHE A 5 -69.36 25.03 -2.28
N LEU A 6 -68.93 24.33 -3.33
CA LEU A 6 -67.89 23.30 -3.30
C LEU A 6 -66.51 23.98 -3.35
N GLY A 7 -65.75 23.96 -2.24
CA GLY A 7 -64.39 24.41 -2.20
C GLY A 7 -63.44 23.35 -2.78
N VAL A 8 -62.74 23.69 -3.86
CA VAL A 8 -61.66 22.90 -4.44
C VAL A 8 -60.40 23.22 -3.67
N TYR A 9 -59.89 22.25 -2.91
CA TYR A 9 -58.58 22.34 -2.26
C TYR A 9 -57.49 21.97 -3.28
N PRO A 10 -56.39 22.75 -3.44
CA PRO A 10 -55.29 22.36 -4.29
C PRO A 10 -54.49 21.23 -3.62
N ASN A 11 -54.38 20.09 -4.32
CA ASN A 11 -53.49 18.98 -3.96
C ASN A 11 -52.06 19.50 -3.88
N ARG A 12 -51.49 19.63 -2.68
CA ARG A 12 -50.02 19.75 -2.49
C ARG A 12 -49.40 18.42 -2.89
N ILE A 13 -48.70 18.40 -4.03
CA ILE A 13 -47.80 17.33 -4.40
C ILE A 13 -46.58 17.42 -3.46
N THR A 14 -46.62 16.70 -2.36
CA THR A 14 -45.43 16.44 -1.53
C THR A 14 -44.63 15.41 -2.27
N LEU A 15 -43.55 15.85 -2.96
CA LEU A 15 -42.51 14.98 -3.44
C LEU A 15 -41.90 14.26 -2.22
N ARG A 16 -42.40 13.06 -1.93
CA ARG A 16 -41.67 12.13 -1.05
C ARG A 16 -40.40 11.74 -1.80
N LEU A 17 -39.27 12.38 -1.47
CA LEU A 17 -37.97 11.86 -1.77
C LEU A 17 -37.89 10.46 -1.16
N GLY A 18 -38.08 9.45 -2.04
CA GLY A 18 -38.04 8.05 -1.63
C GLY A 18 -36.74 7.77 -0.93
N ARG A 19 -36.79 7.13 0.24
CA ARG A 19 -35.57 6.63 0.91
C ARG A 19 -34.84 5.75 -0.09
N LEU A 20 -33.60 6.13 -0.42
CA LEU A 20 -32.72 5.29 -1.23
C LEU A 20 -32.73 3.87 -0.67
N PRO A 21 -32.74 2.83 -1.51
CA PRO A 21 -32.70 1.45 -1.05
C PRO A 21 -31.52 1.27 -0.09
N LYS A 22 -31.68 0.45 0.96
CA LYS A 22 -30.66 0.26 2.01
C LYS A 22 -29.24 -0.02 1.45
N ASN A 23 -29.17 -0.65 0.29
CA ASN A 23 -27.90 -0.90 -0.41
C ASN A 23 -27.29 0.36 -1.05
N ALA A 24 -28.07 1.34 -1.51
CA ALA A 24 -27.54 2.59 -2.06
C ALA A 24 -26.87 3.45 -0.98
N ASN A 25 -27.43 3.50 0.23
CA ASN A 25 -26.81 4.20 1.35
C ASN A 25 -25.50 3.55 1.80
N LEU A 26 -25.37 2.23 1.68
CA LEU A 26 -24.13 1.51 1.97
C LEU A 26 -23.05 1.85 0.95
N ILE A 27 -23.39 1.82 -0.35
CA ILE A 27 -22.48 2.18 -1.45
C ILE A 27 -22.02 3.64 -1.29
N MET A 28 -22.91 4.59 -1.03
CA MET A 28 -22.54 6.01 -0.89
C MET A 28 -21.50 6.24 0.21
N LYS A 29 -21.61 5.55 1.35
CA LYS A 29 -20.62 5.64 2.43
C LYS A 29 -19.26 5.07 2.01
N ASP A 30 -19.24 4.12 1.08
CA ASP A 30 -18.02 3.44 0.62
C ASP A 30 -17.31 4.17 -0.53
N LEU A 31 -17.99 5.14 -1.18
CA LEU A 31 -17.36 6.06 -2.13
C LEU A 31 -16.22 6.89 -1.49
N LYS A 32 -16.10 6.89 -0.15
CA LYS A 32 -14.93 7.46 0.54
C LYS A 32 -13.60 6.97 -0.02
N PHE A 33 -13.50 5.71 -0.47
CA PHE A 33 -12.28 5.15 -1.05
C PHE A 33 -11.88 5.76 -2.40
N LEU A 34 -12.77 6.56 -3.04
CA LEU A 34 -12.37 7.40 -4.18
C LEU A 34 -11.31 8.45 -3.79
N LEU A 35 -11.17 8.78 -2.50
CA LEU A 35 -10.07 9.61 -2.01
C LEU A 35 -8.68 8.99 -2.29
N ALA A 36 -8.58 7.68 -2.52
CA ALA A 36 -7.33 7.05 -2.97
C ALA A 36 -6.84 7.60 -4.32
N TYR A 37 -7.75 8.13 -5.14
CA TYR A 37 -7.41 8.72 -6.44
C TYR A 37 -6.92 10.17 -6.37
N THR A 38 -6.94 10.79 -5.19
CA THR A 38 -6.34 12.12 -5.00
C THR A 38 -4.81 12.07 -5.07
N VAL A 39 -4.18 10.91 -4.77
CA VAL A 39 -2.74 10.72 -4.97
C VAL A 39 -2.38 10.73 -6.47
N PRO A 40 -3.00 9.92 -7.35
CA PRO A 40 -2.79 10.04 -8.79
C PRO A 40 -3.08 11.43 -9.35
N LEU A 41 -4.12 12.12 -8.84
CA LEU A 41 -4.40 13.50 -9.24
C LEU A 41 -3.25 14.44 -8.87
N SER A 42 -2.69 14.31 -7.68
CA SER A 42 -1.53 15.12 -7.27
C SER A 42 -0.28 14.80 -8.08
N ALA A 43 -0.09 13.54 -8.50
CA ALA A 43 0.99 13.13 -9.39
C ALA A 43 0.79 13.71 -10.81
N TYR A 44 -0.44 13.71 -11.33
CA TYR A 44 -0.77 14.38 -12.57
C TYR A 44 -0.37 15.87 -12.52
N LEU A 45 -0.76 16.58 -11.46
CA LEU A 45 -0.39 17.98 -11.25
C LEU A 45 1.14 18.17 -11.21
N SER A 46 1.87 17.22 -10.61
CA SER A 46 3.34 17.27 -10.64
C SER A 46 3.90 17.15 -12.04
N PHE A 47 3.38 16.24 -12.85
CA PHE A 47 3.89 15.94 -14.19
C PHE A 47 3.51 17.00 -15.21
N ASP A 48 2.42 17.74 -15.00
CA ASP A 48 1.91 18.81 -15.86
C ASP A 48 2.44 20.20 -15.47
N SER A 49 3.40 20.26 -14.53
CA SER A 49 3.86 21.52 -13.93
C SER A 49 5.37 21.70 -14.04
N THR A 50 5.81 22.91 -13.75
CA THR A 50 7.22 23.31 -13.59
C THR A 50 7.45 23.96 -12.22
N GLY A 51 8.69 24.25 -11.87
CA GLY A 51 9.06 24.87 -10.62
C GLY A 51 8.70 23.99 -9.43
N ILE A 52 8.28 24.61 -8.34
CA ILE A 52 7.94 23.92 -7.08
C ILE A 52 6.75 22.97 -7.23
N TRP A 53 5.89 23.18 -8.24
CA TRP A 53 4.70 22.36 -8.42
C TRP A 53 5.01 20.95 -8.94
N THR A 54 6.24 20.68 -9.42
CA THR A 54 6.71 19.32 -9.69
C THR A 54 6.72 18.44 -8.44
N TYR A 55 6.66 19.05 -7.23
CA TYR A 55 6.54 18.39 -5.93
C TYR A 55 5.08 18.25 -5.44
N SER A 56 4.06 18.50 -6.26
CA SER A 56 2.66 18.47 -5.82
C SER A 56 2.28 17.17 -5.11
N ALA A 57 2.72 16.01 -5.60
CA ALA A 57 2.46 14.74 -4.94
C ALA A 57 3.24 14.58 -3.61
N VAL A 58 4.45 15.11 -3.54
CA VAL A 58 5.25 15.13 -2.30
C VAL A 58 4.58 16.00 -1.24
N ILE A 59 4.17 17.22 -1.62
CA ILE A 59 3.45 18.17 -0.75
C ILE A 59 2.13 17.52 -0.30
N TYR A 60 1.40 16.90 -1.23
CA TYR A 60 0.15 16.23 -0.90
C TYR A 60 0.36 15.09 0.10
N ALA A 61 1.27 14.16 -0.18
CA ALA A 61 1.49 12.96 0.62
C ALA A 61 2.11 13.27 2.00
N PHE A 62 3.05 14.21 2.08
CA PHE A 62 3.85 14.42 3.28
C PHE A 62 3.55 15.72 4.05
N VAL A 63 2.68 16.59 3.52
CA VAL A 63 2.21 17.80 4.23
C VAL A 63 0.70 17.76 4.36
N ILE A 64 -0.04 17.68 3.25
CA ILE A 64 -1.51 17.82 3.27
C ILE A 64 -2.15 16.60 3.96
N LEU A 65 -1.81 15.36 3.58
CA LEU A 65 -2.38 14.17 4.20
C LEU A 65 -2.10 14.08 5.72
N PRO A 66 -0.88 14.31 6.24
CA PRO A 66 -0.63 14.37 7.68
C PRO A 66 -1.46 15.40 8.42
N VAL A 67 -1.61 16.62 7.85
CA VAL A 67 -2.44 17.66 8.45
C VAL A 67 -3.91 17.24 8.47
N LEU A 68 -4.41 16.67 7.38
CA LEU A 68 -5.78 16.13 7.33
C LEU A 68 -6.00 15.00 8.34
N ASP A 69 -5.02 14.10 8.51
CA ASP A 69 -5.07 13.04 9.51
C ASP A 69 -5.14 13.59 10.94
N LEU A 70 -4.37 14.63 11.25
CA LEU A 70 -4.42 15.30 12.56
C LEU A 70 -5.79 15.91 12.84
N VAL A 71 -6.39 16.57 11.84
CA VAL A 71 -7.71 17.21 11.97
C VAL A 71 -8.83 16.18 12.03
N ALA A 72 -8.78 15.14 11.19
CA ALA A 72 -9.81 14.12 11.13
C ALA A 72 -9.72 13.10 12.30
N GLY A 73 -8.57 13.02 12.96
CA GLY A 73 -8.31 12.07 14.04
C GLY A 73 -8.24 10.62 13.55
N GLY A 74 -8.43 9.70 14.46
CA GLY A 74 -8.37 8.28 14.19
C GLY A 74 -9.63 7.53 14.63
N SER A 75 -9.84 6.33 14.10
CA SER A 75 -10.96 5.46 14.48
C SER A 75 -10.54 3.99 14.51
N ALA A 76 -10.66 3.38 15.68
CA ALA A 76 -10.50 1.94 15.90
C ALA A 76 -11.81 1.16 15.72
N SER A 77 -12.90 1.81 15.29
CA SER A 77 -14.20 1.15 15.13
C SER A 77 -14.15 0.11 14.01
N ASN A 78 -14.80 -1.03 14.26
CA ASN A 78 -14.92 -2.13 13.32
C ASN A 78 -16.35 -2.17 12.72
N LEU A 79 -16.48 -2.84 11.59
CA LEU A 79 -17.78 -3.17 11.02
C LEU A 79 -18.45 -4.26 11.87
N ASP A 80 -19.77 -4.23 11.99
CA ASP A 80 -20.52 -5.39 12.46
C ASP A 80 -20.42 -6.56 11.46
N ASN A 81 -20.65 -7.78 11.94
CA ASN A 81 -20.46 -8.98 11.13
C ASN A 81 -21.35 -9.01 9.87
N ASP A 82 -22.60 -8.58 9.98
CA ASP A 82 -23.54 -8.60 8.84
C ASP A 82 -23.13 -7.62 7.76
N THR A 83 -22.70 -6.43 8.15
CA THR A 83 -22.15 -5.42 7.24
C THR A 83 -20.84 -5.90 6.60
N ALA A 84 -19.95 -6.51 7.36
CA ALA A 84 -18.69 -7.04 6.84
C ALA A 84 -18.94 -8.14 5.79
N VAL A 85 -19.86 -9.09 6.04
CA VAL A 85 -20.22 -10.13 5.06
C VAL A 85 -20.80 -9.53 3.78
N LYS A 86 -21.67 -8.51 3.89
CA LYS A 86 -22.22 -7.82 2.71
C LYS A 86 -21.13 -7.11 1.91
N LYS A 87 -20.29 -6.31 2.56
CA LYS A 87 -19.20 -5.56 1.92
C LYS A 87 -18.16 -6.46 1.26
N ASN A 88 -17.86 -7.60 1.86
CA ASN A 88 -16.90 -8.57 1.32
C ASN A 88 -17.30 -9.10 -0.07
N ARG A 89 -18.60 -9.05 -0.42
CA ARG A 89 -19.15 -9.52 -1.70
C ARG A 89 -19.40 -8.39 -2.71
N MET A 90 -19.23 -7.14 -2.33
CA MET A 90 -19.54 -6.01 -3.21
C MET A 90 -18.42 -5.79 -4.23
N TRP A 91 -18.77 -5.85 -5.52
CA TRP A 91 -17.86 -5.69 -6.65
C TRP A 91 -17.22 -4.29 -6.74
N ILE A 92 -17.86 -3.26 -6.18
CA ILE A 92 -17.40 -1.87 -6.25
C ILE A 92 -15.99 -1.69 -5.66
N PHE A 93 -15.67 -2.45 -4.61
CA PHE A 93 -14.34 -2.41 -3.99
C PHE A 93 -13.27 -3.00 -4.91
N ASP A 94 -13.60 -4.08 -5.62
CA ASP A 94 -12.69 -4.68 -6.60
C ASP A 94 -12.55 -3.76 -7.83
N ALA A 95 -13.65 -3.12 -8.29
CA ALA A 95 -13.61 -2.12 -9.37
C ALA A 95 -12.69 -0.93 -9.04
N MET A 96 -12.74 -0.42 -7.78
CA MET A 96 -11.85 0.64 -7.33
C MET A 96 -10.38 0.21 -7.37
N LEU A 97 -10.04 -1.05 -7.08
CA LEU A 97 -8.67 -1.54 -7.22
C LEU A 97 -8.25 -1.65 -8.69
N TYR A 98 -9.09 -2.26 -9.54
CA TYR A 98 -8.77 -2.45 -10.96
C TYR A 98 -8.65 -1.14 -11.74
N ALA A 99 -9.39 -0.09 -11.36
CA ALA A 99 -9.29 1.23 -11.96
C ALA A 99 -7.88 1.87 -11.81
N ASN A 100 -7.08 1.43 -10.83
CA ASN A 100 -5.70 1.89 -10.70
C ASN A 100 -4.81 1.44 -11.88
N VAL A 101 -5.15 0.37 -12.58
CA VAL A 101 -4.35 -0.09 -13.73
C VAL A 101 -4.27 0.99 -14.82
N PRO A 102 -5.37 1.41 -15.45
CA PRO A 102 -5.31 2.46 -16.47
C PRO A 102 -4.79 3.79 -15.92
N ILE A 103 -5.05 4.12 -14.66
CA ILE A 103 -4.57 5.35 -14.02
C ILE A 103 -3.05 5.32 -13.90
N VAL A 104 -2.47 4.29 -13.31
CA VAL A 104 -1.01 4.18 -13.10
C VAL A 104 -0.29 4.15 -14.44
N PHE A 105 -0.70 3.29 -15.38
CA PHE A 105 -0.02 3.19 -16.68
C PHE A 105 -0.23 4.44 -17.52
N GLY A 106 -1.40 5.06 -17.51
CA GLY A 106 -1.66 6.31 -18.22
C GLY A 106 -0.82 7.47 -17.67
N LEU A 107 -0.74 7.61 -16.34
CA LEU A 107 0.09 8.65 -15.72
C LEU A 107 1.58 8.40 -15.89
N MET A 108 2.05 7.15 -15.87
CA MET A 108 3.45 6.84 -16.17
C MET A 108 3.78 7.13 -17.62
N ALA A 109 2.90 6.81 -18.57
CA ALA A 109 3.10 7.18 -19.97
C ALA A 109 3.13 8.70 -20.14
N PHE A 110 2.27 9.45 -19.47
CA PHE A 110 2.28 10.91 -19.44
C PHE A 110 3.57 11.47 -18.83
N PHE A 111 4.02 10.91 -17.69
CA PHE A 111 5.30 11.27 -17.10
C PHE A 111 6.46 11.06 -18.07
N PHE A 112 6.52 9.92 -18.78
CA PHE A 112 7.56 9.64 -19.76
C PHE A 112 7.50 10.62 -20.94
N PHE A 113 6.31 10.96 -21.42
CA PHE A 113 6.14 11.96 -22.45
C PHE A 113 6.67 13.34 -22.01
N GLN A 114 6.35 13.77 -20.79
CA GLN A 114 6.80 15.06 -20.26
C GLN A 114 8.33 15.13 -20.11
N VAL A 115 8.96 14.13 -19.49
CA VAL A 115 10.42 14.12 -19.32
C VAL A 115 11.18 13.88 -20.63
N HIS A 116 10.51 13.36 -21.66
CA HIS A 116 11.08 13.22 -23.01
C HIS A 116 11.02 14.50 -23.80
N THR A 117 9.96 15.29 -23.68
CA THR A 117 9.68 16.45 -24.53
C THR A 117 10.06 17.78 -23.89
N GLN A 118 10.19 17.84 -22.57
CA GLN A 118 10.47 19.06 -21.81
C GLN A 118 11.86 18.99 -21.17
N THR A 119 12.44 20.16 -20.92
CA THR A 119 13.68 20.30 -20.17
C THR A 119 13.36 20.82 -18.76
N TYR A 120 13.89 20.16 -17.74
CA TYR A 120 13.65 20.47 -16.36
C TYR A 120 14.95 20.84 -15.65
N ALA A 121 14.90 21.78 -14.70
CA ALA A 121 16.00 22.03 -13.79
C ALA A 121 16.19 20.83 -12.83
N THR A 122 17.40 20.65 -12.30
CA THR A 122 17.74 19.50 -11.44
C THR A 122 16.76 19.33 -10.26
N PHE A 123 16.35 20.40 -9.61
CA PHE A 123 15.40 20.32 -8.51
C PHE A 123 14.00 19.87 -8.97
N GLU A 124 13.55 20.26 -10.18
CA GLU A 124 12.29 19.81 -10.77
C GLU A 124 12.31 18.31 -11.08
N VAL A 125 13.45 17.83 -11.62
CA VAL A 125 13.68 16.39 -11.83
C VAL A 125 13.50 15.59 -10.54
N VAL A 126 14.04 16.07 -9.44
CA VAL A 126 13.85 15.42 -8.11
C VAL A 126 12.37 15.39 -7.72
N GLY A 127 11.66 16.51 -7.91
CA GLY A 127 10.21 16.58 -7.63
C GLY A 127 9.40 15.59 -8.47
N LEU A 128 9.68 15.54 -9.79
CA LEU A 128 9.03 14.62 -10.71
C LEU A 128 9.29 13.14 -10.35
N LEU A 129 10.55 12.78 -10.05
CA LEU A 129 10.91 11.42 -9.68
C LEU A 129 10.26 10.99 -8.36
N LEU A 130 10.28 11.86 -7.33
CA LEU A 130 9.62 11.59 -6.06
C LEU A 130 8.11 11.41 -6.25
N SER A 131 7.49 12.25 -7.08
CA SER A 131 6.06 12.19 -7.39
C SER A 131 5.68 10.89 -8.13
N ALA A 132 6.50 10.45 -9.09
CA ALA A 132 6.34 9.18 -9.77
C ALA A 132 6.53 7.99 -8.82
N GLY A 133 7.53 8.05 -7.93
CA GLY A 133 7.75 7.06 -6.88
C GLY A 133 6.55 6.93 -5.93
N ILE A 134 5.96 8.05 -5.50
CA ILE A 134 4.76 8.08 -4.65
C ILE A 134 3.56 7.44 -5.38
N LEU A 135 3.30 7.82 -6.64
CA LEU A 135 2.25 7.22 -7.44
C LEU A 135 2.40 5.70 -7.53
N LEU A 136 3.60 5.24 -7.89
CA LEU A 136 3.89 3.82 -8.01
C LEU A 136 3.82 3.08 -6.67
N ALA A 137 4.26 3.67 -5.57
CA ALA A 137 4.18 3.06 -4.24
C ALA A 137 2.72 2.93 -3.77
N THR A 138 1.90 3.98 -3.92
CA THR A 138 0.54 4.03 -3.36
C THR A 138 -0.50 3.36 -4.26
N ASN A 139 -0.49 3.65 -5.56
CA ASN A 139 -1.49 3.15 -6.50
C ASN A 139 -0.98 1.97 -7.35
N GLY A 140 0.34 1.78 -7.43
CA GLY A 140 0.98 0.59 -7.99
C GLY A 140 1.13 -0.51 -6.93
N ILE A 141 2.12 -0.40 -6.05
CA ILE A 141 2.52 -1.47 -5.10
C ILE A 141 1.41 -1.79 -4.09
N ASN A 142 0.82 -0.79 -3.44
CA ASN A 142 -0.22 -1.03 -2.43
C ASN A 142 -1.44 -1.75 -3.02
N VAL A 143 -1.89 -1.36 -4.23
CA VAL A 143 -2.98 -2.04 -4.93
C VAL A 143 -2.55 -3.43 -5.41
N ALA A 144 -1.32 -3.58 -5.92
CA ALA A 144 -0.75 -4.87 -6.29
C ALA A 144 -0.67 -5.83 -5.11
N HIS A 145 -0.30 -5.33 -3.93
CA HIS A 145 -0.25 -6.07 -2.68
C HIS A 145 -1.62 -6.65 -2.32
N GLU A 146 -2.67 -5.82 -2.26
CA GLU A 146 -4.03 -6.25 -1.95
C GLU A 146 -4.55 -7.28 -2.97
N LEU A 147 -4.32 -7.06 -4.28
CA LEU A 147 -4.72 -7.99 -5.34
C LEU A 147 -3.90 -9.30 -5.31
N GLY A 148 -2.67 -9.24 -4.83
CA GLY A 148 -1.77 -10.39 -4.73
C GLY A 148 -2.24 -11.47 -3.75
N HIS A 149 -3.05 -11.11 -2.76
CA HIS A 149 -3.64 -12.02 -1.78
C HIS A 149 -4.93 -12.71 -2.26
N ARG A 150 -5.44 -12.33 -3.44
CA ARG A 150 -6.66 -12.91 -3.98
C ARG A 150 -6.42 -14.30 -4.58
N ALA A 151 -7.46 -15.14 -4.49
CA ALA A 151 -7.43 -16.47 -5.10
C ALA A 151 -7.60 -16.41 -6.63
N GLU A 152 -8.29 -15.39 -7.14
CA GLU A 152 -8.66 -15.22 -8.54
C GLU A 152 -7.42 -14.97 -9.41
N LEU A 153 -7.33 -15.70 -10.53
CA LEU A 153 -6.19 -15.61 -11.45
C LEU A 153 -6.02 -14.18 -12.00
N LEU A 154 -7.12 -13.54 -12.39
CA LEU A 154 -7.09 -12.16 -12.91
C LEU A 154 -6.48 -11.18 -11.90
N ALA A 155 -6.91 -11.24 -10.64
CA ALA A 155 -6.38 -10.38 -9.58
C ALA A 155 -4.87 -10.55 -9.40
N ARG A 156 -4.40 -11.79 -9.41
CA ARG A 156 -2.96 -12.12 -9.30
C ARG A 156 -2.16 -11.67 -10.51
N LEU A 157 -2.72 -11.76 -11.72
CA LEU A 157 -2.06 -11.25 -12.93
C LEU A 157 -1.98 -9.72 -12.91
N VAL A 158 -3.05 -9.05 -12.52
CA VAL A 158 -3.08 -7.58 -12.36
C VAL A 158 -2.11 -7.13 -11.27
N SER A 159 -2.02 -7.85 -10.15
CA SER A 159 -1.01 -7.62 -9.12
C SER A 159 0.40 -7.63 -9.71
N LYS A 160 0.76 -8.69 -10.43
CA LYS A 160 2.08 -8.80 -11.08
C LYS A 160 2.32 -7.68 -12.09
N LEU A 161 1.29 -7.30 -12.85
CA LEU A 161 1.35 -6.20 -13.81
C LEU A 161 1.65 -4.85 -13.13
N LEU A 162 1.01 -4.55 -12.00
CA LEU A 162 1.24 -3.31 -11.25
C LEU A 162 2.61 -3.28 -10.56
N TYR A 163 3.18 -4.45 -10.18
CA TYR A 163 4.56 -4.50 -9.67
C TYR A 163 5.63 -4.26 -10.75
N MET A 164 5.30 -4.42 -12.04
CA MET A 164 6.26 -4.31 -13.14
C MET A 164 6.95 -2.94 -13.21
N PRO A 165 6.23 -1.80 -13.28
CA PRO A 165 6.86 -0.48 -13.34
C PRO A 165 7.58 -0.10 -12.04
N CYS A 166 7.26 -0.77 -10.94
CA CYS A 166 7.92 -0.61 -9.64
C CYS A 166 9.24 -1.39 -9.56
N LEU A 167 9.60 -2.17 -10.58
CA LEU A 167 10.80 -3.04 -10.64
C LEU A 167 10.91 -4.01 -9.44
N TYR A 168 9.79 -4.38 -8.86
CA TYR A 168 9.73 -5.16 -7.62
C TYR A 168 8.80 -6.37 -7.72
N MET A 169 8.71 -7.01 -8.89
CA MET A 169 7.80 -8.15 -9.14
C MET A 169 8.06 -9.35 -8.22
N HIS A 170 9.31 -9.56 -7.78
CA HIS A 170 9.67 -10.65 -6.88
C HIS A 170 9.00 -10.54 -5.50
N PHE A 171 8.57 -9.34 -5.12
CA PHE A 171 7.80 -9.09 -3.90
C PHE A 171 6.50 -9.91 -3.87
N PHE A 172 5.87 -10.18 -5.02
CA PHE A 172 4.70 -11.05 -5.08
C PHE A 172 4.96 -12.44 -4.47
N ILE A 173 6.13 -13.03 -4.73
CA ILE A 173 6.48 -14.35 -4.19
C ILE A 173 6.90 -14.23 -2.74
N GLU A 174 7.80 -13.30 -2.47
CA GLU A 174 8.37 -13.14 -1.14
C GLU A 174 7.31 -12.76 -0.11
N HIS A 175 6.46 -11.80 -0.42
CA HIS A 175 5.41 -11.35 0.47
C HIS A 175 4.39 -12.46 0.78
N ASN A 176 3.86 -13.13 -0.25
CA ASN A 176 2.82 -14.14 -0.06
C ASN A 176 3.32 -15.45 0.55
N PHE A 177 4.55 -15.86 0.29
CA PHE A 177 5.08 -17.17 0.69
C PHE A 177 6.25 -17.11 1.68
N GLY A 178 6.80 -15.93 1.93
CA GLY A 178 7.90 -15.66 2.85
C GLY A 178 7.48 -14.80 4.02
N HIS A 179 7.25 -13.51 3.79
CA HIS A 179 6.96 -12.50 4.81
C HIS A 179 5.77 -12.86 5.69
N HIS A 180 4.60 -13.20 5.14
CA HIS A 180 3.43 -13.59 5.95
C HIS A 180 3.68 -14.80 6.85
N MET A 181 4.58 -15.70 6.48
CA MET A 181 4.94 -16.84 7.32
C MET A 181 5.96 -16.45 8.41
N ASN A 182 6.86 -15.52 8.09
CA ASN A 182 8.05 -15.21 8.88
C ASN A 182 8.00 -13.83 9.56
N VAL A 183 6.94 -13.04 9.35
CA VAL A 183 6.80 -11.71 9.94
C VAL A 183 7.12 -11.72 11.43
N ALA A 184 7.81 -10.70 11.91
CA ALA A 184 8.29 -10.57 13.27
C ALA A 184 9.23 -11.72 13.71
N THR A 185 10.04 -12.24 12.79
CA THR A 185 11.15 -13.16 13.11
C THR A 185 12.46 -12.68 12.48
N PRO A 186 13.63 -13.14 12.98
CA PRO A 186 14.92 -12.83 12.37
C PRO A 186 15.08 -13.35 10.94
N GLU A 187 14.29 -14.35 10.54
CA GLU A 187 14.30 -14.95 9.21
C GLU A 187 13.61 -14.07 8.17
N ASP A 188 12.72 -13.19 8.58
CA ASP A 188 12.01 -12.27 7.70
C ASP A 188 12.92 -11.13 7.21
N GLY A 189 12.85 -10.84 5.92
CA GLY A 189 13.55 -9.71 5.30
C GLY A 189 12.91 -8.37 5.60
N ALA A 190 11.59 -8.35 5.74
CA ALA A 190 10.79 -7.15 5.93
C ALA A 190 10.55 -6.78 7.41
N THR A 191 11.09 -7.54 8.37
CA THR A 191 11.05 -7.18 9.79
C THR A 191 12.29 -6.37 10.18
N ALA A 192 12.08 -5.10 10.54
CA ALA A 192 13.15 -4.19 10.99
C ALA A 192 13.54 -4.49 12.44
N ARG A 193 14.86 -4.55 12.69
CA ARG A 193 15.39 -4.83 14.02
C ARG A 193 15.30 -3.59 14.92
N TYR A 194 15.22 -3.83 16.22
CA TYR A 194 15.39 -2.76 17.21
C TYR A 194 16.73 -2.01 16.99
N ASN A 195 16.71 -0.69 17.00
CA ASN A 195 17.85 0.20 16.71
C ASN A 195 18.42 0.11 15.28
N GLN A 196 17.77 -0.57 14.36
CA GLN A 196 18.16 -0.52 12.95
C GLN A 196 17.66 0.79 12.32
N THR A 197 18.55 1.49 11.59
CA THR A 197 18.13 2.67 10.81
C THR A 197 17.34 2.26 9.58
N VAL A 198 16.46 3.11 9.09
CA VAL A 198 15.71 2.87 7.84
C VAL A 198 16.66 2.67 6.66
N TYR A 199 17.76 3.39 6.59
CA TYR A 199 18.77 3.28 5.54
C TYR A 199 19.46 1.90 5.53
N GLY A 200 19.88 1.41 6.70
CA GLY A 200 20.43 0.06 6.84
C GLY A 200 19.37 -1.02 6.57
N PHE A 201 18.13 -0.74 6.92
CA PHE A 201 17.01 -1.63 6.63
C PHE A 201 16.75 -1.73 5.12
N TRP A 202 16.69 -0.63 4.36
CA TRP A 202 16.52 -0.66 2.91
C TRP A 202 17.50 -1.63 2.24
N PHE A 203 18.78 -1.51 2.57
CA PHE A 203 19.81 -2.39 2.00
C PHE A 203 19.60 -3.86 2.37
N THR A 204 19.39 -4.13 3.67
CA THR A 204 19.25 -5.51 4.18
C THR A 204 17.94 -6.15 3.73
N SER A 205 16.86 -5.39 3.72
CA SER A 205 15.52 -5.85 3.36
C SER A 205 15.44 -6.21 1.87
N VAL A 206 15.77 -5.28 0.98
CA VAL A 206 15.77 -5.50 -0.47
C VAL A 206 16.60 -6.73 -0.85
N THR A 207 17.85 -6.80 -0.34
CA THR A 207 18.75 -7.91 -0.66
C THR A 207 18.20 -9.25 -0.15
N LYS A 208 17.72 -9.29 1.09
CA LYS A 208 17.25 -10.53 1.72
C LYS A 208 15.96 -11.02 1.08
N GLN A 209 15.01 -10.12 0.81
CA GLN A 209 13.75 -10.45 0.14
C GLN A 209 13.98 -10.98 -1.27
N TYR A 210 14.88 -10.35 -2.05
CA TYR A 210 15.22 -10.84 -3.39
C TYR A 210 15.81 -12.25 -3.38
N ILE A 211 16.79 -12.50 -2.51
CA ILE A 211 17.40 -13.84 -2.36
C ILE A 211 16.35 -14.85 -1.90
N ASN A 212 15.50 -14.45 -0.96
CA ASN A 212 14.45 -15.31 -0.41
C ASN A 212 13.39 -15.65 -1.46
N ALA A 213 13.00 -14.70 -2.33
CA ALA A 213 12.07 -14.96 -3.44
C ALA A 213 12.57 -16.09 -4.34
N TRP A 214 13.86 -16.11 -4.70
CA TRP A 214 14.47 -17.20 -5.45
C TRP A 214 14.40 -18.54 -4.71
N ARG A 215 14.71 -18.55 -3.41
CA ARG A 215 14.64 -19.76 -2.57
C ARG A 215 13.21 -20.29 -2.47
N LEU A 216 12.25 -19.41 -2.30
CA LEU A 216 10.83 -19.74 -2.23
C LEU A 216 10.34 -20.30 -3.56
N GLN A 217 10.68 -19.65 -4.68
CA GLN A 217 10.32 -20.13 -6.01
C GLN A 217 10.90 -21.54 -6.28
N ALA A 218 12.16 -21.78 -5.93
CA ALA A 218 12.77 -23.09 -6.05
C ALA A 218 12.05 -24.17 -5.22
N LYS A 219 11.63 -23.82 -3.98
CA LYS A 219 10.84 -24.72 -3.12
C LYS A 219 9.46 -25.03 -3.76
N LEU A 220 8.79 -24.02 -4.34
CA LEU A 220 7.49 -24.18 -5.01
C LEU A 220 7.60 -25.11 -6.23
N LEU A 221 8.62 -24.95 -7.06
CA LEU A 221 8.89 -25.81 -8.20
C LEU A 221 9.19 -27.25 -7.76
N LYS A 222 10.06 -27.44 -6.75
CA LYS A 222 10.39 -28.76 -6.19
C LYS A 222 9.15 -29.49 -5.69
N ARG A 223 8.25 -28.81 -4.97
CA ARG A 223 6.98 -29.38 -4.49
C ARG A 223 6.09 -29.86 -5.64
N GLN A 224 6.12 -29.19 -6.79
CA GLN A 224 5.39 -29.56 -7.99
C GLN A 224 6.16 -30.52 -8.92
N LYS A 225 7.36 -30.97 -8.52
CA LYS A 225 8.26 -31.81 -9.33
C LYS A 225 8.61 -31.18 -10.69
N LEU A 226 8.78 -29.87 -10.73
CA LEU A 226 9.10 -29.09 -11.93
C LEU A 226 10.57 -28.69 -11.94
N SER A 227 11.14 -28.58 -13.17
CA SER A 227 12.49 -28.09 -13.39
C SER A 227 12.60 -26.57 -13.16
N PHE A 228 13.84 -26.08 -13.01
CA PHE A 228 14.14 -24.65 -12.89
C PHE A 228 13.66 -23.85 -14.11
N LEU A 229 13.79 -24.42 -15.33
CA LEU A 229 13.35 -23.77 -16.58
C LEU A 229 11.86 -23.92 -16.87
N SER A 230 11.07 -24.42 -15.93
CA SER A 230 9.62 -24.52 -16.10
C SER A 230 8.98 -23.16 -16.37
N PRO A 231 7.97 -23.06 -17.26
CA PRO A 231 7.15 -21.84 -17.45
C PRO A 231 6.42 -21.39 -16.18
N LYS A 232 6.35 -22.25 -15.14
CA LYS A 232 5.82 -21.90 -13.81
C LYS A 232 6.85 -21.26 -12.90
N ASN A 233 8.07 -20.99 -13.38
CA ASN A 233 9.07 -20.23 -12.66
C ASN A 233 8.81 -18.73 -12.86
N ASP A 234 8.04 -18.14 -11.96
CA ASP A 234 7.69 -16.72 -12.01
C ASP A 234 8.93 -15.81 -11.95
N MET A 235 9.99 -16.22 -11.25
CA MET A 235 11.22 -15.41 -11.15
C MET A 235 11.91 -15.23 -12.49
N LEU A 236 11.92 -16.26 -13.37
CA LEU A 236 12.46 -16.10 -14.72
C LEU A 236 11.66 -15.10 -15.54
N TRP A 237 10.33 -15.14 -15.44
CA TRP A 237 9.48 -14.16 -16.11
C TRP A 237 9.71 -12.74 -15.59
N TYR A 238 9.91 -12.56 -14.30
CA TYR A 238 10.18 -11.24 -13.72
C TYR A 238 11.49 -10.66 -14.22
N HIS A 239 12.53 -11.49 -14.40
CA HIS A 239 13.82 -11.09 -14.97
C HIS A 239 13.77 -10.81 -16.47
N LEU A 240 12.75 -11.30 -17.18
CA LEU A 240 12.51 -10.96 -18.58
C LEU A 240 11.62 -9.72 -18.70
N ILE A 241 10.54 -9.66 -17.97
CA ILE A 241 9.49 -8.63 -18.11
C ILE A 241 9.98 -7.25 -17.66
N GLN A 242 10.69 -7.15 -16.52
CA GLN A 242 11.16 -5.85 -16.01
C GLN A 242 12.20 -5.19 -16.93
N PRO A 243 13.27 -5.89 -17.39
CA PRO A 243 14.16 -5.31 -18.39
C PRO A 243 13.47 -5.03 -19.73
N ALA A 244 12.53 -5.88 -20.16
CA ALA A 244 11.77 -5.63 -21.38
C ALA A 244 10.92 -4.35 -21.26
N TYR A 245 10.30 -4.11 -20.10
CA TYR A 245 9.61 -2.85 -19.81
C TYR A 245 10.55 -1.63 -19.96
N LEU A 246 11.72 -1.68 -19.33
CA LEU A 246 12.72 -0.61 -19.48
C LEU A 246 13.20 -0.46 -20.93
N GLY A 247 13.39 -1.58 -21.63
CA GLY A 247 13.74 -1.61 -23.05
C GLY A 247 12.67 -0.98 -23.95
N VAL A 248 11.39 -1.21 -23.66
CA VAL A 248 10.25 -0.56 -24.35
C VAL A 248 10.26 0.94 -24.10
N VAL A 249 10.46 1.39 -22.85
CA VAL A 249 10.56 2.83 -22.53
C VAL A 249 11.74 3.46 -23.29
N TRP A 250 12.88 2.79 -23.33
CA TRP A 250 14.04 3.26 -24.09
C TRP A 250 13.73 3.38 -25.58
N TYR A 251 13.14 2.35 -26.16
CA TYR A 251 12.86 2.31 -27.61
C TYR A 251 11.81 3.34 -28.04
N VAL A 252 10.75 3.52 -27.23
CA VAL A 252 9.62 4.42 -27.55
C VAL A 252 9.98 5.89 -27.29
N PHE A 253 10.78 6.18 -26.28
CA PHE A 253 11.11 7.53 -25.87
C PHE A 253 12.61 7.80 -26.04
N SER A 254 13.42 7.50 -25.02
CA SER A 254 14.88 7.69 -25.03
C SER A 254 15.55 6.91 -23.91
N PHE A 255 16.88 6.79 -23.97
CA PHE A 255 17.68 6.24 -22.88
C PHE A 255 17.52 7.05 -21.58
N GLU A 256 17.46 8.37 -21.68
CA GLU A 256 17.25 9.25 -20.53
C GLU A 256 15.89 8.99 -19.87
N THR A 257 14.81 8.87 -20.65
CA THR A 257 13.47 8.52 -20.13
C THR A 257 13.48 7.15 -19.46
N MET A 258 14.21 6.18 -19.98
CA MET A 258 14.38 4.87 -19.31
C MET A 258 15.09 5.03 -17.95
N VAL A 259 16.07 5.93 -17.83
CA VAL A 259 16.72 6.22 -16.53
C VAL A 259 15.71 6.84 -15.55
N PHE A 260 14.78 7.69 -16.01
CA PHE A 260 13.68 8.19 -15.19
C PHE A 260 12.73 7.05 -14.76
N ALA A 261 12.40 6.13 -15.66
CA ALA A 261 11.59 4.96 -15.32
C ALA A 261 12.27 4.08 -14.25
N LEU A 262 13.57 3.84 -14.39
CA LEU A 262 14.39 3.14 -13.39
C LEU A 262 14.36 3.86 -12.04
N GLY A 263 14.62 5.18 -12.03
CA GLY A 263 14.60 6.00 -10.81
C GLY A 263 13.26 6.00 -10.10
N ALA A 264 12.16 6.14 -10.85
CA ALA A 264 10.80 6.07 -10.30
C ALA A 264 10.49 4.70 -9.66
N GLY A 265 10.89 3.60 -10.33
CA GLY A 265 10.75 2.25 -9.79
C GLY A 265 11.55 2.03 -8.51
N VAL A 266 12.81 2.51 -8.46
CA VAL A 266 13.66 2.45 -7.26
C VAL A 266 13.01 3.22 -6.11
N LEU A 267 12.55 4.44 -6.33
CA LEU A 267 11.87 5.24 -5.31
C LEU A 267 10.58 4.55 -4.83
N ALA A 268 9.82 3.93 -5.73
CA ALA A 268 8.60 3.23 -5.38
C ALA A 268 8.85 2.08 -4.38
N PHE A 269 9.84 1.22 -4.64
CA PHE A 269 10.12 0.14 -3.69
C PHE A 269 10.82 0.63 -2.43
N LEU A 270 11.59 1.71 -2.44
CA LEU A 270 12.13 2.31 -1.22
C LEU A 270 11.03 2.93 -0.34
N PHE A 271 9.98 3.48 -0.92
CA PHE A 271 8.79 3.88 -0.16
C PHE A 271 8.08 2.66 0.44
N LEU A 272 7.92 1.56 -0.30
CA LEU A 272 7.40 0.31 0.25
C LEU A 272 8.26 -0.18 1.42
N GLU A 273 9.59 -0.22 1.26
CA GLU A 273 10.47 -0.67 2.34
C GLU A 273 10.42 0.27 3.56
N SER A 274 10.17 1.56 3.36
CA SER A 274 9.93 2.48 4.46
C SER A 274 8.61 2.15 5.20
N ILE A 275 7.59 1.68 4.48
CA ILE A 275 6.34 1.20 5.07
C ILE A 275 6.61 -0.10 5.85
N ASN A 276 7.28 -1.11 5.27
CA ASN A 276 7.68 -2.33 5.95
C ASN A 276 8.47 -2.03 7.24
N TYR A 277 9.39 -1.04 7.17
CA TYR A 277 10.17 -0.60 8.33
C TYR A 277 9.28 -0.11 9.47
N ILE A 278 8.36 0.82 9.21
CA ILE A 278 7.50 1.38 10.26
C ILE A 278 6.47 0.37 10.78
N GLU A 279 6.03 -0.57 9.95
CA GLU A 279 5.05 -1.60 10.30
C GLU A 279 5.62 -2.72 11.18
N HIS A 280 6.93 -2.97 11.09
CA HIS A 280 7.56 -4.13 11.74
C HIS A 280 8.74 -3.76 12.64
N TYR A 281 8.98 -2.48 12.91
CA TYR A 281 10.12 -2.03 13.69
C TYR A 281 10.11 -2.61 15.12
N GLY A 282 11.15 -3.39 15.44
CA GLY A 282 11.43 -3.87 16.78
C GLY A 282 10.47 -4.92 17.35
N LEU A 283 9.49 -5.40 16.56
CA LEU A 283 8.54 -6.41 17.00
C LEU A 283 9.05 -7.82 16.67
N LEU A 284 8.98 -8.74 17.63
CA LEU A 284 9.48 -10.11 17.50
C LEU A 284 8.49 -11.12 18.06
N ARG A 285 8.31 -12.25 17.37
CA ARG A 285 7.59 -13.42 17.85
C ARG A 285 8.43 -14.22 18.82
N HIS A 286 7.77 -14.71 19.84
CA HIS A 286 8.40 -15.60 20.81
C HIS A 286 8.74 -16.95 20.18
N LYS A 287 9.95 -17.47 20.46
CA LYS A 287 10.37 -18.81 20.05
C LYS A 287 9.98 -19.81 21.12
N LEU A 288 9.15 -20.78 20.78
CA LEU A 288 8.66 -21.82 21.68
C LEU A 288 9.75 -22.86 21.96
N GLU A 289 9.58 -23.64 23.00
CA GLU A 289 10.47 -24.79 23.36
C GLU A 289 10.62 -25.79 22.21
N SER A 290 9.59 -25.96 21.38
CA SER A 290 9.62 -26.78 20.16
C SER A 290 10.58 -26.26 19.07
N GLY A 291 11.24 -25.11 19.28
CA GLY A 291 12.07 -24.43 18.29
C GLY A 291 11.30 -23.68 17.22
N ARG A 292 9.96 -23.73 17.22
CA ARG A 292 9.10 -22.97 16.30
C ARG A 292 8.74 -21.62 16.91
N TYR A 293 8.46 -20.64 16.07
CA TYR A 293 7.87 -19.38 16.54
C TYR A 293 6.37 -19.55 16.81
N GLU A 294 5.86 -18.81 17.76
CA GLU A 294 4.42 -18.68 17.99
C GLU A 294 3.69 -18.23 16.71
N ARG A 295 2.38 -18.45 16.64
CA ARG A 295 1.59 -17.99 15.50
C ARG A 295 1.55 -16.47 15.45
N VAL A 296 1.48 -15.91 14.24
CA VAL A 296 1.27 -14.46 14.05
C VAL A 296 0.01 -14.02 14.81
N GLN A 297 0.15 -12.95 15.56
CA GLN A 297 -0.90 -12.32 16.34
C GLN A 297 -0.97 -10.83 15.98
N PRO A 298 -2.09 -10.13 16.25
CA PRO A 298 -2.22 -8.71 15.92
C PRO A 298 -1.14 -7.81 16.55
N TYR A 299 -0.54 -8.20 17.66
CA TYR A 299 0.53 -7.44 18.33
C TYR A 299 1.93 -7.61 17.70
N HIS A 300 2.05 -8.34 16.59
CA HIS A 300 3.31 -8.51 15.86
C HIS A 300 3.51 -7.52 14.70
N SER A 301 2.60 -6.56 14.55
CA SER A 301 2.72 -5.48 13.56
C SER A 301 2.15 -4.18 14.11
N TRP A 302 2.76 -3.05 13.76
CA TRP A 302 2.25 -1.73 14.09
C TRP A 302 1.08 -1.36 13.19
N ASN A 303 0.03 -0.76 13.76
CA ASN A 303 -1.10 -0.19 13.03
C ASN A 303 -1.07 1.35 13.05
N SER A 304 -1.79 1.96 12.12
CA SER A 304 -2.28 3.31 12.27
C SER A 304 -3.80 3.34 12.08
N ASN A 305 -4.49 3.99 13.01
CA ASN A 305 -5.94 4.20 12.94
C ASN A 305 -6.31 5.58 12.36
N SER A 306 -5.36 6.31 11.79
CA SER A 306 -5.56 7.61 11.13
C SER A 306 -6.64 7.52 10.05
N HIS A 307 -7.65 8.40 10.14
CA HIS A 307 -8.88 8.24 9.35
C HIS A 307 -8.64 8.39 7.85
N ILE A 308 -7.90 9.43 7.44
CA ILE A 308 -7.63 9.73 6.02
C ILE A 308 -6.62 8.73 5.45
N GLY A 309 -5.53 8.45 6.18
CA GLY A 309 -4.51 7.49 5.76
C GLY A 309 -5.09 6.10 5.48
N ARG A 310 -6.01 5.62 6.33
CA ARG A 310 -6.75 4.37 6.09
C ARG A 310 -7.51 4.36 4.77
N ILE A 311 -8.24 5.44 4.48
CA ILE A 311 -9.06 5.55 3.28
C ILE A 311 -8.18 5.61 2.02
N VAL A 312 -7.18 6.49 2.03
CA VAL A 312 -6.29 6.73 0.88
C VAL A 312 -5.45 5.49 0.54
N LEU A 313 -5.06 4.70 1.55
CA LEU A 313 -4.25 3.49 1.39
C LEU A 313 -5.08 2.19 1.40
N TYR A 314 -6.40 2.25 1.13
CA TYR A 314 -7.26 1.06 1.09
C TYR A 314 -7.12 0.22 2.36
N GLU A 315 -7.26 0.83 3.54
CA GLU A 315 -7.17 0.21 4.88
C GLU A 315 -5.84 -0.54 5.16
N LEU A 316 -4.80 -0.42 4.32
CA LEU A 316 -3.50 -1.07 4.53
C LEU A 316 -2.94 -0.80 5.92
N THR A 317 -3.21 0.39 6.49
CA THR A 317 -2.73 0.79 7.81
C THR A 317 -3.33 -0.03 8.97
N ARG A 318 -4.33 -0.89 8.70
CA ARG A 318 -4.80 -1.98 9.59
C ARG A 318 -3.98 -3.25 9.37
N HIS A 319 -2.69 -3.08 9.30
CA HIS A 319 -1.71 -4.06 8.87
C HIS A 319 -1.65 -5.31 9.76
N SER A 320 -1.92 -5.16 11.04
CA SER A 320 -1.95 -6.29 11.98
C SER A 320 -3.06 -7.31 11.66
N ASP A 321 -4.28 -6.86 11.29
CA ASP A 321 -5.36 -7.76 10.89
C ASP A 321 -5.09 -8.40 9.53
N HIS A 322 -4.42 -7.64 8.63
CA HIS A 322 -3.92 -8.16 7.36
C HIS A 322 -2.96 -9.34 7.57
N HIS A 323 -1.97 -9.22 8.47
CA HIS A 323 -1.08 -10.33 8.81
C HIS A 323 -1.76 -11.47 9.55
N PHE A 324 -2.69 -11.15 10.45
CA PHE A 324 -3.43 -12.16 11.21
C PHE A 324 -4.35 -13.00 10.32
N LYS A 325 -4.95 -12.39 9.27
CA LYS A 325 -5.86 -13.04 8.31
C LYS A 325 -5.68 -12.48 6.90
N SER A 326 -4.58 -12.81 6.24
CA SER A 326 -4.18 -12.28 4.91
C SER A 326 -5.19 -12.46 3.77
N ALA A 327 -6.14 -13.40 3.91
CA ALA A 327 -7.22 -13.60 2.93
C ALA A 327 -8.38 -12.59 3.07
N LYS A 328 -8.38 -11.74 4.11
CA LYS A 328 -9.39 -10.67 4.25
C LYS A 328 -9.16 -9.59 3.20
N LYS A 329 -10.26 -9.17 2.57
CA LYS A 329 -10.27 -8.01 1.70
C LYS A 329 -10.15 -6.71 2.50
N TYR A 330 -9.49 -5.69 1.93
CA TYR A 330 -9.22 -4.42 2.61
C TYR A 330 -10.45 -3.76 3.26
N GLN A 331 -11.59 -3.80 2.60
CA GLN A 331 -12.81 -3.14 3.08
C GLN A 331 -13.43 -3.77 4.35
N VAL A 332 -12.89 -4.91 4.81
CA VAL A 332 -13.37 -5.62 6.01
C VAL A 332 -12.27 -5.89 7.04
N LEU A 333 -11.13 -5.21 6.92
CA LEU A 333 -10.07 -5.27 7.92
C LEU A 333 -10.51 -4.62 9.23
N ASN A 334 -10.08 -5.22 10.34
CA ASN A 334 -10.43 -4.82 11.69
C ASN A 334 -9.25 -4.15 12.41
N SER A 335 -9.56 -3.33 13.40
CA SER A 335 -8.64 -2.92 14.45
C SER A 335 -8.78 -3.87 15.62
N HIS A 336 -7.67 -4.26 16.24
CA HIS A 336 -7.62 -5.10 17.44
C HIS A 336 -7.08 -4.28 18.61
N ALA A 337 -7.64 -4.49 19.81
CA ALA A 337 -7.28 -3.70 20.98
C ALA A 337 -5.83 -3.93 21.44
N GLU A 338 -5.32 -5.14 21.22
CA GLU A 338 -3.95 -5.55 21.57
C GLU A 338 -2.88 -5.07 20.59
N THR A 339 -3.27 -4.50 19.46
CA THR A 339 -2.33 -4.07 18.43
C THR A 339 -1.58 -2.81 18.85
N PRO A 340 -0.23 -2.79 18.78
CA PRO A 340 0.53 -1.58 18.99
C PRO A 340 0.24 -0.58 17.86
N THR A 341 0.05 0.68 18.24
CA THR A 341 -0.32 1.75 17.30
C THR A 341 0.83 2.74 17.12
N LEU A 342 1.12 3.09 15.88
CA LEU A 342 2.07 4.15 15.55
C LEU A 342 1.56 5.48 16.14
N PRO A 343 2.46 6.33 16.64
CA PRO A 343 2.07 7.63 17.22
C PRO A 343 1.56 8.63 16.18
N LEU A 344 1.88 8.41 14.91
CA LEU A 344 1.54 9.24 13.75
C LEU A 344 0.96 8.38 12.62
N GLY A 345 0.27 9.02 11.66
CA GLY A 345 -0.09 8.37 10.39
C GLY A 345 1.14 7.93 9.59
N TYR A 346 0.95 7.05 8.60
CA TYR A 346 2.06 6.47 7.82
C TYR A 346 2.97 7.51 7.17
N PRO A 347 2.48 8.55 6.46
CA PRO A 347 3.38 9.52 5.85
C PRO A 347 4.27 10.25 6.86
N ALA A 348 3.71 10.67 7.99
CA ALA A 348 4.48 11.34 9.05
C ALA A 348 5.46 10.37 9.74
N SER A 349 5.10 9.10 9.91
CA SER A 349 5.98 8.05 10.45
C SER A 349 7.14 7.75 9.52
N ILE A 350 6.91 7.76 8.18
CA ILE A 350 7.99 7.64 7.19
C ILE A 350 8.97 8.80 7.33
N LEU A 351 8.49 10.06 7.37
CA LEU A 351 9.38 11.21 7.56
C LEU A 351 10.16 11.13 8.87
N LEU A 352 9.52 10.71 9.95
CA LEU A 352 10.17 10.51 11.24
C LEU A 352 11.27 9.46 11.15
N SER A 353 11.06 8.36 10.41
CA SER A 353 12.03 7.26 10.25
C SER A 353 13.30 7.69 9.49
N LEU A 354 13.19 8.71 8.62
CA LEU A 354 14.34 9.28 7.90
C LEU A 354 15.30 10.05 8.81
N VAL A 355 14.92 10.30 10.07
CA VAL A 355 15.76 10.90 11.10
C VAL A 355 15.99 9.88 12.23
N PRO A 356 16.90 8.92 12.10
CA PRO A 356 17.01 7.76 12.98
C PRO A 356 17.12 8.10 14.49
N PRO A 357 17.86 9.11 14.95
CA PRO A 357 17.87 9.45 16.36
C PRO A 357 16.50 9.83 16.91
N LEU A 358 15.72 10.57 16.13
CA LEU A 358 14.37 10.99 16.50
C LEU A 358 13.39 9.79 16.45
N TRP A 359 13.52 8.93 15.44
CA TRP A 359 12.76 7.68 15.35
C TRP A 359 12.99 6.80 16.58
N PHE A 360 14.23 6.58 16.96
CA PHE A 360 14.58 5.75 18.12
C PHE A 360 14.08 6.38 19.43
N TYR A 361 14.22 7.68 19.58
CA TYR A 361 13.68 8.40 20.75
C TYR A 361 12.16 8.20 20.90
N VAL A 362 11.43 8.25 19.78
CA VAL A 362 9.97 8.12 19.78
C VAL A 362 9.54 6.65 19.87
N MET A 363 10.14 5.74 19.09
CA MET A 363 9.62 4.38 18.93
C MET A 363 10.19 3.36 19.91
N ASN A 364 11.45 3.49 20.34
CA ASN A 364 12.03 2.53 21.27
C ASN A 364 11.27 2.37 22.59
N PRO A 365 10.80 3.45 23.24
CA PRO A 365 9.97 3.30 24.45
C PRO A 365 8.66 2.51 24.20
N ARG A 366 8.12 2.55 22.99
CA ARG A 366 6.85 1.93 22.58
C ARG A 366 6.97 0.45 22.23
N VAL A 367 8.18 -0.03 21.88
CA VAL A 367 8.42 -1.46 21.65
C VAL A 367 8.20 -2.23 22.96
N PRO A 368 7.36 -3.30 22.99
CA PRO A 368 7.11 -4.09 24.18
C PRO A 368 8.42 -4.61 24.81
N ALA A 369 8.52 -4.56 26.14
CA ALA A 369 9.76 -4.88 26.85
C ALA A 369 10.26 -6.31 26.55
N GLN A 370 9.33 -7.26 26.42
CA GLN A 370 9.63 -8.66 26.10
C GLN A 370 10.16 -8.88 24.68
N MET A 371 10.00 -7.91 23.78
CA MET A 371 10.48 -7.96 22.40
C MET A 371 11.81 -7.20 22.21
N LYS A 372 12.24 -6.42 23.21
CA LYS A 372 13.54 -5.72 23.16
C LYS A 372 14.67 -6.73 23.32
N PRO A 373 15.82 -6.49 22.66
CA PRO A 373 17.02 -7.27 22.94
C PRO A 373 17.32 -7.20 24.44
N GLN A 374 17.47 -8.37 25.09
CA GLN A 374 17.99 -8.40 26.45
C GLN A 374 19.40 -7.81 26.40
N LEU A 375 19.63 -6.75 27.14
CA LEU A 375 21.00 -6.28 27.38
C LEU A 375 21.71 -7.44 28.04
N ALA A 376 22.73 -7.98 27.37
CA ALA A 376 23.63 -8.89 28.05
C ALA A 376 24.14 -8.13 29.30
N HIS A 377 23.76 -8.59 30.47
CA HIS A 377 24.37 -8.15 31.72
C HIS A 377 25.78 -8.76 31.69
N ASP A 378 26.78 -7.98 31.23
CA ASP A 378 28.18 -8.25 31.41
C ASP A 378 28.53 -8.18 32.90
#